data_d1fe2ea2873e667a4e0207c649c8fa36
#
_entry.id   d1fe2ea2873e667a4e0207c649c8fa36
#
_cell.length_a   1.000
_cell.length_b   1.000
_cell.length_c   1.000
_cell.angle_alpha   90.00
_cell.angle_beta   90.00
_cell.angle_gamma   90.00
#
_symmetry.space_group_name_H-M   'P 1'
#
loop_
_entity.id
_entity.type
_entity.pdbx_description
1 polymer ?
#
loop_
_entity_poly.entity_id
_entity_poly.type
_entity_poly.pdbx_seq_one_letter_code
_entity_poly.pdbx_strand_id
1 'polypeptide(L)'
;HLPKKKYWPHCRWARAIEKHARKRGHKREEELPKKFGQLVKGDHWLSKDGRSLGLNGEKFALLLYDIGTKFIYCDPQGCKDTEWNMKAFNDFAGTEPGKKILQFYSDNAKELCAAANLLGIVHPTSIPYVSTTNSLAERRIRIVKEGTRVSLSTSGVPTSLWPFAAKHFCMSLNIGMLEDNDTPWIGRFGD
;
A
#
# COMPACT_ATOMS: atom_id res chain seq x y z
N HIS A 1 -15.63 -3.48 -3.44
CA HIS A 1 -16.17 -4.29 -4.51
C HIS A 1 -15.06 -5.07 -5.24
N LEU A 2 -14.93 -6.33 -4.95
CA LEU A 2 -13.93 -7.23 -5.54
C LEU A 2 -14.62 -8.51 -6.03
N PRO A 3 -14.36 -8.97 -7.27
CA PRO A 3 -13.50 -8.35 -8.31
C PRO A 3 -14.15 -7.12 -8.96
N LYS A 4 -13.33 -6.27 -9.58
CA LYS A 4 -13.78 -5.04 -10.27
C LYS A 4 -14.66 -5.37 -11.50
N LYS A 5 -15.91 -4.86 -11.54
CA LYS A 5 -16.82 -5.09 -12.67
C LYS A 5 -16.74 -3.96 -13.70
N LYS A 6 -16.59 -4.31 -14.98
CA LYS A 6 -16.42 -3.33 -16.09
C LYS A 6 -17.64 -2.44 -16.30
N TYR A 7 -18.83 -2.98 -16.08
CA TYR A 7 -20.11 -2.31 -16.36
C TYR A 7 -20.68 -1.55 -15.16
N TRP A 8 -20.11 -1.71 -13.95
CA TRP A 8 -20.61 -1.02 -12.78
C TRP A 8 -20.14 0.46 -12.78
N PRO A 9 -21.07 1.45 -12.66
CA PRO A 9 -20.74 2.87 -12.83
C PRO A 9 -19.61 3.36 -11.93
N HIS A 10 -19.65 3.00 -10.66
CA HIS A 10 -18.61 3.40 -9.68
C HIS A 10 -17.23 2.84 -10.01
N CYS A 11 -17.15 1.59 -10.50
CA CYS A 11 -15.88 1.02 -10.97
C CYS A 11 -15.38 1.70 -12.25
N ARG A 12 -16.27 2.11 -13.15
CA ARG A 12 -15.90 2.86 -14.36
C ARG A 12 -15.39 4.25 -14.02
N TRP A 13 -16.10 4.96 -13.15
CA TRP A 13 -15.70 6.30 -12.72
C TRP A 13 -14.34 6.29 -12.01
N ALA A 14 -14.11 5.34 -11.10
CA ALA A 14 -12.83 5.21 -10.40
C ALA A 14 -11.64 4.91 -11.34
N ARG A 15 -11.90 4.34 -12.53
CA ARG A 15 -10.89 4.03 -13.56
C ARG A 15 -10.68 5.14 -14.59
N ALA A 16 -11.51 6.17 -14.60
CA ALA A 16 -11.54 7.17 -15.68
C ALA A 16 -10.24 8.00 -15.82
N ILE A 17 -9.20 7.70 -15.07
CA ILE A 17 -8.00 8.52 -14.97
C ILE A 17 -6.74 7.79 -15.46
N GLU A 18 -6.74 6.87 -16.41
CA GLU A 18 -5.47 6.57 -17.07
C GLU A 18 -5.49 5.56 -18.20
N LYS A 19 -4.83 5.96 -19.30
CA LYS A 19 -4.38 5.09 -20.40
C LYS A 19 -2.87 4.81 -20.23
N HIS A 20 -2.50 3.61 -20.60
CA HIS A 20 -1.18 3.08 -20.98
C HIS A 20 -0.35 2.33 -19.95
N ALA A 21 -0.23 1.02 -20.19
CA ALA A 21 0.95 0.24 -19.84
C ALA A 21 1.46 -0.52 -21.09
N ARG A 22 2.72 -0.31 -21.46
CA ARG A 22 3.40 -1.09 -22.51
C ARG A 22 3.70 -2.51 -22.01
N LYS A 23 3.55 -3.54 -22.88
CA LYS A 23 3.99 -4.91 -22.59
C LYS A 23 5.49 -4.90 -22.26
N ARG A 24 5.87 -5.54 -21.15
CA ARG A 24 7.26 -5.74 -20.73
C ARG A 24 7.74 -7.12 -21.18
N GLY A 25 9.01 -7.20 -21.62
CA GLY A 25 9.71 -8.44 -21.90
C GLY A 25 9.90 -9.31 -20.66
N HIS A 26 10.30 -10.57 -20.87
CA HIS A 26 10.48 -11.59 -19.85
C HIS A 26 11.28 -11.08 -18.63
N LYS A 27 10.72 -11.27 -17.44
CA LYS A 27 11.44 -11.11 -16.19
C LYS A 27 12.35 -12.34 -15.99
N ARG A 28 13.60 -12.10 -15.52
CA ARG A 28 14.39 -13.15 -14.88
C ARG A 28 13.59 -13.74 -13.73
N GLU A 29 13.55 -15.04 -13.62
CA GLU A 29 13.04 -15.78 -12.46
C GLU A 29 14.03 -15.62 -11.29
N GLU A 30 14.09 -14.40 -10.73
CA GLU A 30 14.62 -14.26 -9.37
C GLU A 30 13.61 -14.90 -8.44
N GLU A 31 14.04 -15.72 -7.52
CA GLU A 31 13.15 -16.33 -6.51
C GLU A 31 12.36 -15.23 -5.81
N LEU A 32 11.08 -15.18 -6.10
CA LEU A 32 10.20 -14.20 -5.48
C LEU A 32 10.07 -14.51 -4.00
N PRO A 33 10.09 -13.51 -3.11
CA PRO A 33 9.80 -13.69 -1.70
C PRO A 33 8.48 -14.46 -1.51
N LYS A 34 8.47 -15.44 -0.60
CA LYS A 34 7.31 -16.29 -0.32
C LYS A 34 6.75 -16.09 1.08
N LYS A 35 7.58 -15.61 2.02
CA LYS A 35 7.19 -15.42 3.43
C LYS A 35 6.97 -13.95 3.73
N PHE A 36 6.09 -13.68 4.72
CA PHE A 36 5.87 -12.33 5.23
C PHE A 36 7.18 -11.68 5.69
N GLY A 37 7.36 -10.42 5.32
CA GLY A 37 8.48 -9.59 5.75
C GLY A 37 9.79 -9.82 4.99
N GLN A 38 9.91 -10.81 4.10
CA GLN A 38 11.13 -11.00 3.32
C GLN A 38 11.44 -9.77 2.45
N LEU A 39 10.43 -9.20 1.82
CA LEU A 39 10.54 -7.95 1.08
C LEU A 39 9.23 -7.17 1.18
N VAL A 40 9.29 -6.06 1.85
CA VAL A 40 8.18 -5.11 1.95
C VAL A 40 8.46 -3.92 1.04
N LYS A 41 7.48 -3.47 0.29
CA LYS A 41 7.55 -2.24 -0.49
C LYS A 41 6.58 -1.21 0.08
N GLY A 42 6.99 0.05 0.08
CA GLY A 42 6.13 1.12 0.56
C GLY A 42 6.34 2.43 -0.17
N ASP A 43 5.36 3.28 -0.07
CA ASP A 43 5.42 4.64 -0.59
C ASP A 43 4.30 5.48 0.03
N HIS A 44 4.50 6.80 0.04
CA HIS A 44 3.51 7.73 0.52
C HIS A 44 2.47 8.09 -0.54
N TRP A 45 1.23 8.06 -0.13
CA TRP A 45 0.13 8.61 -0.88
C TRP A 45 -0.22 10.00 -0.35
N LEU A 46 -0.20 11.00 -1.23
CA LEU A 46 -0.68 12.36 -0.95
C LEU A 46 -2.14 12.48 -1.38
N SER A 47 -3.00 12.97 -0.50
CA SER A 47 -4.33 13.47 -0.86
C SER A 47 -4.14 14.82 -1.55
N LYS A 48 -4.37 14.87 -2.89
CA LYS A 48 -3.95 15.99 -3.75
C LYS A 48 -4.71 17.30 -3.53
N ASP A 49 -5.88 17.24 -2.95
CA ASP A 49 -6.71 18.43 -2.79
C ASP A 49 -6.77 18.83 -1.32
N GLY A 50 -6.41 20.08 -0.99
CA GLY A 50 -6.61 20.62 0.37
C GLY A 50 -8.08 20.55 0.84
N ARG A 51 -9.01 20.18 -0.06
CA ARG A 51 -10.41 19.87 0.22
C ARG A 51 -10.65 18.42 0.65
N SER A 52 -9.64 17.56 0.56
CA SER A 52 -9.72 16.12 0.88
C SER A 52 -8.94 15.78 2.15
N LEU A 53 -8.99 16.65 3.15
CA LEU A 53 -8.51 16.32 4.48
C LEU A 53 -9.33 15.15 5.04
N GLY A 54 -8.65 14.21 5.68
CA GLY A 54 -9.32 13.19 6.46
C GLY A 54 -10.04 13.80 7.67
N LEU A 55 -10.93 13.04 8.27
CA LEU A 55 -11.77 13.50 9.38
C LEU A 55 -10.96 14.06 10.57
N ASN A 56 -9.77 13.48 10.82
CA ASN A 56 -8.86 13.89 11.88
C ASN A 56 -7.67 14.74 11.36
N GLY A 57 -7.80 15.32 10.16
CA GLY A 57 -6.77 16.15 9.55
C GLY A 57 -5.70 15.37 8.76
N GLU A 58 -5.94 14.09 8.44
CA GLU A 58 -5.00 13.29 7.66
C GLU A 58 -4.86 13.85 6.24
N LYS A 59 -3.61 14.04 5.82
CA LYS A 59 -3.21 14.57 4.49
C LYS A 59 -2.52 13.53 3.64
N PHE A 60 -1.90 12.55 4.28
CA PHE A 60 -1.06 11.52 3.67
C PHE A 60 -1.57 10.15 4.08
N ALA A 61 -1.07 9.13 3.42
CA ALA A 61 -1.10 7.77 3.92
C ALA A 61 0.19 7.06 3.52
N LEU A 62 0.80 6.31 4.43
CA LEU A 62 1.84 5.36 4.09
C LEU A 62 1.18 4.04 3.69
N LEU A 63 1.52 3.54 2.51
CA LEU A 63 1.11 2.23 2.05
C LEU A 63 2.29 1.26 2.15
N LEU A 64 2.10 0.16 2.86
CA LEU A 64 3.05 -0.94 2.97
C LEU A 64 2.47 -2.18 2.29
N TYR A 65 3.29 -2.86 1.50
CA TYR A 65 2.89 -4.04 0.74
C TYR A 65 3.97 -5.13 0.83
N ASP A 66 3.59 -6.27 1.39
CA ASP A 66 4.46 -7.44 1.42
C ASP A 66 4.42 -8.20 0.09
N ILE A 67 5.61 -8.49 -0.45
CA ILE A 67 5.73 -9.16 -1.74
C ILE A 67 5.39 -10.65 -1.62
N GLY A 68 5.75 -11.27 -0.50
CA GLY A 68 5.55 -12.70 -0.25
C GLY A 68 4.07 -13.05 -0.13
N THR A 69 3.43 -12.52 0.87
CA THR A 69 2.03 -12.85 1.23
C THR A 69 0.99 -12.03 0.50
N LYS A 70 1.40 -10.96 -0.20
CA LYS A 70 0.50 -9.95 -0.81
C LYS A 70 -0.26 -9.10 0.20
N PHE A 71 0.06 -9.21 1.50
CA PHE A 71 -0.56 -8.42 2.55
C PHE A 71 -0.30 -6.93 2.33
N ILE A 72 -1.36 -6.13 2.47
CA ILE A 72 -1.34 -4.70 2.22
C ILE A 72 -1.86 -3.93 3.43
N TYR A 73 -1.18 -2.86 3.80
CA TYR A 73 -1.54 -2.01 4.93
C TYR A 73 -1.50 -0.54 4.52
N CYS A 74 -2.47 0.22 4.99
CA CYS A 74 -2.55 1.66 4.75
C CYS A 74 -2.66 2.38 6.09
N ASP A 75 -1.73 3.28 6.36
CA ASP A 75 -1.73 4.14 7.54
C ASP A 75 -1.94 5.60 7.15
N PRO A 76 -3.16 6.15 7.32
CA PRO A 76 -3.44 7.56 7.13
C PRO A 76 -2.74 8.41 8.19
N GLN A 77 -2.12 9.52 7.76
CA GLN A 77 -1.24 10.35 8.57
C GLN A 77 -1.53 11.83 8.37
N GLY A 78 -1.39 12.64 9.43
CA GLY A 78 -1.51 14.09 9.35
C GLY A 78 -0.27 14.76 8.77
N CYS A 79 0.91 14.19 9.01
CA CYS A 79 2.20 14.65 8.50
C CYS A 79 3.08 13.46 8.08
N LYS A 80 4.11 13.75 7.27
CA LYS A 80 5.13 12.78 6.90
C LYS A 80 6.32 12.96 7.82
N ASP A 81 6.32 12.30 8.97
CA ASP A 81 7.45 12.29 9.86
C ASP A 81 7.91 10.88 10.23
N THR A 82 9.05 10.81 10.91
CA THR A 82 9.68 9.55 11.28
C THR A 82 8.86 8.77 12.29
N GLU A 83 8.21 9.43 13.25
CA GLU A 83 7.45 8.79 14.33
C GLU A 83 6.18 8.11 13.78
N TRP A 84 5.43 8.80 12.93
CA TRP A 84 4.28 8.23 12.23
C TRP A 84 4.66 7.02 11.40
N ASN A 85 5.80 7.11 10.68
CA ASN A 85 6.28 5.98 9.88
C ASN A 85 6.72 4.80 10.75
N MET A 86 7.39 5.03 11.89
CA MET A 86 7.73 3.99 12.85
C MET A 86 6.48 3.30 13.40
N LYS A 87 5.45 4.09 13.76
CA LYS A 87 4.16 3.56 14.18
C LYS A 87 3.54 2.67 13.09
N ALA A 88 3.53 3.13 11.84
CA ALA A 88 3.00 2.36 10.72
C ALA A 88 3.74 1.02 10.52
N PHE A 89 5.08 0.99 10.66
CA PHE A 89 5.85 -0.25 10.63
C PHE A 89 5.51 -1.18 11.79
N ASN A 90 5.32 -0.64 13.01
CA ASN A 90 4.90 -1.43 14.16
C ASN A 90 3.50 -2.03 13.96
N ASP A 91 2.55 -1.23 13.47
CA ASP A 91 1.19 -1.69 13.20
C ASP A 91 1.17 -2.77 12.07
N PHE A 92 2.02 -2.60 11.05
CA PHE A 92 2.14 -3.55 9.95
C PHE A 92 2.79 -4.87 10.38
N ALA A 93 3.94 -4.81 11.07
CA ALA A 93 4.74 -5.99 11.42
C ALA A 93 4.38 -6.57 12.80
N GLY A 94 3.77 -5.77 13.68
CA GLY A 94 3.62 -6.06 15.10
C GLY A 94 4.91 -5.76 15.87
N THR A 95 5.07 -6.33 17.05
CA THR A 95 6.26 -6.12 17.88
C THR A 95 7.56 -6.51 17.15
N GLU A 96 8.62 -5.73 17.36
CA GLU A 96 9.96 -5.95 16.78
C GLU A 96 9.98 -5.99 15.24
N PRO A 97 9.55 -4.92 14.54
CA PRO A 97 9.48 -4.89 13.09
C PRO A 97 10.83 -5.15 12.41
N GLY A 98 11.94 -4.74 13.03
CA GLY A 98 13.28 -4.99 12.52
C GLY A 98 13.69 -6.45 12.47
N LYS A 99 13.07 -7.33 13.28
CA LYS A 99 13.27 -8.78 13.20
C LYS A 99 12.35 -9.44 12.17
N LYS A 100 11.17 -8.86 11.92
CA LYS A 100 10.16 -9.42 11.03
C LYS A 100 10.29 -8.94 9.59
N ILE A 101 10.68 -7.69 9.39
CA ILE A 101 10.91 -7.11 8.06
C ILE A 101 12.40 -7.21 7.76
N LEU A 102 12.77 -8.15 6.91
CA LEU A 102 14.16 -8.35 6.51
C LEU A 102 14.63 -7.24 5.58
N GLN A 103 13.78 -6.80 4.68
CA GLN A 103 14.10 -5.77 3.70
C GLN A 103 12.88 -4.90 3.41
N PHE A 104 13.07 -3.59 3.48
CA PHE A 104 12.10 -2.60 3.06
C PHE A 104 12.62 -1.82 1.86
N TYR A 105 11.82 -1.65 0.80
CA TYR A 105 12.20 -0.93 -0.40
C TYR A 105 11.21 0.20 -0.68
N SER A 106 11.69 1.43 -0.76
CA SER A 106 10.90 2.61 -1.10
C SER A 106 11.70 3.59 -1.96
N ASP A 107 11.14 4.76 -2.19
CA ASP A 107 11.92 5.91 -2.63
C ASP A 107 12.89 6.40 -1.52
N ASN A 108 13.71 7.40 -1.85
CA ASN A 108 14.70 7.93 -0.91
C ASN A 108 14.13 9.04 0.00
N ALA A 109 12.87 8.91 0.45
CA ALA A 109 12.27 9.83 1.39
C ALA A 109 12.99 9.77 2.74
N LYS A 110 13.49 10.91 3.22
CA LYS A 110 14.34 11.00 4.42
C LYS A 110 13.65 10.44 5.66
N GLU A 111 12.36 10.68 5.80
CA GLU A 111 11.52 10.22 6.91
C GLU A 111 11.34 8.69 6.91
N LEU A 112 11.28 8.05 5.74
CA LEU A 112 11.25 6.58 5.62
C LEU A 112 12.61 5.96 5.90
N CYS A 113 13.68 6.57 5.39
CA CYS A 113 15.05 6.14 5.68
C CYS A 113 15.34 6.21 7.18
N ALA A 114 14.97 7.31 7.86
CA ALA A 114 15.16 7.48 9.28
C ALA A 114 14.37 6.45 10.10
N ALA A 115 13.08 6.23 9.78
CA ALA A 115 12.24 5.25 10.45
C ALA A 115 12.78 3.82 10.30
N ALA A 116 13.18 3.42 9.08
CA ALA A 116 13.77 2.11 8.83
C ALA A 116 15.07 1.90 9.61
N ASN A 117 15.97 2.89 9.64
CA ASN A 117 17.23 2.84 10.40
C ASN A 117 16.98 2.70 11.89
N LEU A 118 16.07 3.49 12.48
CA LEU A 118 15.73 3.42 13.90
C LEU A 118 15.14 2.07 14.30
N LEU A 119 14.42 1.42 13.40
CA LEU A 119 13.83 0.09 13.61
C LEU A 119 14.76 -1.06 13.25
N GLY A 120 15.97 -0.78 12.74
CA GLY A 120 16.93 -1.79 12.31
C GLY A 120 16.51 -2.58 11.07
N ILE A 121 15.65 -1.99 10.21
CA ILE A 121 15.21 -2.59 8.97
C ILE A 121 16.20 -2.27 7.85
N VAL A 122 16.65 -3.27 7.10
CA VAL A 122 17.50 -3.05 5.91
C VAL A 122 16.69 -2.33 4.83
N HIS A 123 17.12 -1.11 4.48
CA HIS A 123 16.39 -0.24 3.56
C HIS A 123 17.23 0.13 2.32
N PRO A 124 17.27 -0.72 1.28
CA PRO A 124 17.79 -0.31 -0.02
C PRO A 124 16.81 0.66 -0.68
N THR A 125 17.31 1.83 -1.05
CA THR A 125 16.50 2.85 -1.73
C THR A 125 16.45 2.64 -3.23
N SER A 126 15.42 3.18 -3.89
CA SER A 126 15.34 3.19 -5.35
C SER A 126 16.47 4.00 -5.96
N ILE A 127 16.99 3.54 -7.11
CA ILE A 127 17.98 4.31 -7.86
C ILE A 127 17.29 5.59 -8.37
N PRO A 128 17.85 6.78 -8.08
CA PRO A 128 17.29 8.03 -8.58
C PRO A 128 17.10 8.00 -10.10
N TYR A 129 16.00 8.55 -10.59
CA TYR A 129 15.64 8.64 -12.02
C TYR A 129 15.34 7.31 -12.74
N VAL A 130 15.28 6.16 -12.04
CA VAL A 130 14.84 4.89 -12.62
C VAL A 130 13.42 4.58 -12.14
N SER A 131 12.42 5.07 -12.88
CA SER A 131 10.99 4.96 -12.54
C SER A 131 10.46 3.52 -12.42
N THR A 132 11.23 2.54 -12.92
CA THR A 132 10.81 1.12 -12.89
C THR A 132 11.00 0.45 -11.53
N THR A 133 11.81 1.03 -10.64
CA THR A 133 12.22 0.38 -9.40
C THR A 133 11.13 0.36 -8.33
N ASN A 134 10.24 1.38 -8.30
CA ASN A 134 9.11 1.44 -7.35
C ASN A 134 7.72 1.22 -7.98
N SER A 135 7.68 0.82 -9.25
CA SER A 135 6.42 0.69 -10.03
C SER A 135 5.38 -0.25 -9.40
N LEU A 136 5.79 -1.19 -8.54
CA LEU A 136 4.87 -2.08 -7.86
C LEU A 136 4.15 -1.36 -6.72
N ALA A 137 4.86 -0.58 -5.90
CA ALA A 137 4.26 0.23 -4.84
C ALA A 137 3.29 1.26 -5.44
N GLU A 138 3.70 1.98 -6.49
CA GLU A 138 2.83 2.92 -7.21
C GLU A 138 1.54 2.26 -7.72
N ARG A 139 1.65 1.04 -8.28
CA ARG A 139 0.49 0.27 -8.74
C ARG A 139 -0.44 -0.09 -7.57
N ARG A 140 0.10 -0.48 -6.42
CA ARG A 140 -0.69 -0.81 -5.22
C ARG A 140 -1.37 0.43 -4.66
N ILE A 141 -0.68 1.56 -4.60
CA ILE A 141 -1.28 2.86 -4.23
C ILE A 141 -2.46 3.18 -5.15
N ARG A 142 -2.31 3.02 -6.46
CA ARG A 142 -3.39 3.25 -7.42
C ARG A 142 -4.61 2.37 -7.12
N ILE A 143 -4.39 1.08 -6.90
CA ILE A 143 -5.47 0.12 -6.57
C ILE A 143 -6.20 0.55 -5.29
N VAL A 144 -5.47 0.95 -4.25
CA VAL A 144 -6.07 1.39 -2.98
C VAL A 144 -6.82 2.71 -3.18
N LYS A 145 -6.25 3.68 -3.90
CA LYS A 145 -6.95 4.95 -4.24
C LYS A 145 -8.26 4.72 -4.99
N GLU A 146 -8.24 3.88 -6.02
CA GLU A 146 -9.44 3.54 -6.78
C GLU A 146 -10.49 2.84 -5.90
N GLY A 147 -10.06 1.88 -5.10
CA GLY A 147 -10.94 1.16 -4.17
C GLY A 147 -11.54 2.06 -3.09
N THR A 148 -10.73 2.96 -2.54
CA THR A 148 -11.19 3.99 -1.59
C THR A 148 -12.29 4.87 -2.22
N ARG A 149 -12.07 5.36 -3.44
CA ARG A 149 -13.08 6.16 -4.17
C ARG A 149 -14.36 5.38 -4.43
N VAL A 150 -14.23 4.11 -4.82
CA VAL A 150 -15.39 3.22 -5.01
C VAL A 150 -16.15 3.04 -3.71
N SER A 151 -15.46 2.79 -2.61
CA SER A 151 -16.08 2.61 -1.29
C SER A 151 -16.85 3.86 -0.85
N LEU A 152 -16.23 5.04 -0.97
CA LEU A 152 -16.88 6.32 -0.64
C LEU A 152 -18.08 6.60 -1.55
N SER A 153 -17.92 6.42 -2.85
CA SER A 153 -19.00 6.68 -3.84
C SER A 153 -20.19 5.73 -3.67
N THR A 154 -19.93 4.48 -3.28
CA THR A 154 -20.99 3.48 -3.09
C THR A 154 -21.76 3.70 -1.79
N SER A 155 -21.04 4.08 -0.73
CA SER A 155 -21.65 4.30 0.59
C SER A 155 -22.33 5.67 0.72
N GLY A 156 -22.03 6.61 -0.18
CA GLY A 156 -22.57 7.98 -0.13
C GLY A 156 -22.03 8.82 1.03
N VAL A 157 -20.98 8.37 1.71
CA VAL A 157 -20.39 9.10 2.84
C VAL A 157 -19.47 10.24 2.37
N PRO A 158 -19.23 11.28 3.20
CA PRO A 158 -18.34 12.38 2.88
C PRO A 158 -16.91 11.93 2.55
N THR A 159 -16.25 12.65 1.64
CA THR A 159 -14.87 12.36 1.24
C THR A 159 -13.86 12.45 2.38
N SER A 160 -14.16 13.21 3.44
CA SER A 160 -13.34 13.27 4.66
C SER A 160 -13.18 11.91 5.38
N LEU A 161 -14.04 10.94 5.08
CA LEU A 161 -13.94 9.58 5.60
C LEU A 161 -12.99 8.68 4.78
N TRP A 162 -12.21 9.26 3.84
CA TRP A 162 -11.25 8.50 3.05
C TRP A 162 -10.24 7.67 3.86
N PRO A 163 -9.78 8.10 5.07
CA PRO A 163 -8.85 7.29 5.85
C PRO A 163 -9.45 5.94 6.25
N PHE A 164 -10.72 5.94 6.66
CA PHE A 164 -11.45 4.73 7.04
C PHE A 164 -11.75 3.86 5.81
N ALA A 165 -12.19 4.48 4.71
CA ALA A 165 -12.45 3.77 3.47
C ALA A 165 -11.17 3.11 2.90
N ALA A 166 -10.01 3.75 3.02
CA ALA A 166 -8.73 3.18 2.61
C ALA A 166 -8.32 1.97 3.44
N LYS A 167 -8.43 2.07 4.78
CA LYS A 167 -8.18 0.95 5.69
C LYS A 167 -9.14 -0.22 5.43
N HIS A 168 -10.43 0.07 5.30
CA HIS A 168 -11.44 -0.92 4.97
C HIS A 168 -11.15 -1.63 3.64
N PHE A 169 -10.76 -0.88 2.62
CA PHE A 169 -10.44 -1.46 1.32
C PHE A 169 -9.18 -2.33 1.38
N CYS A 170 -8.13 -1.93 2.11
CA CYS A 170 -6.97 -2.77 2.35
C CYS A 170 -7.34 -4.06 3.08
N MET A 171 -8.20 -3.98 4.10
CA MET A 171 -8.71 -5.18 4.79
C MET A 171 -9.47 -6.10 3.83
N SER A 172 -10.33 -5.55 2.98
CA SER A 172 -11.06 -6.31 1.97
C SER A 172 -10.11 -7.02 0.98
N LEU A 173 -8.97 -6.41 0.65
CA LEU A 173 -7.93 -7.05 -0.17
C LEU A 173 -7.24 -8.19 0.59
N ASN A 174 -6.99 -8.02 1.88
CA ASN A 174 -6.27 -8.99 2.70
C ASN A 174 -7.10 -10.25 2.99
N ILE A 175 -8.43 -10.14 3.11
CA ILE A 175 -9.33 -11.29 3.29
C ILE A 175 -9.84 -11.87 1.97
N GLY A 176 -9.52 -11.21 0.84
CA GLY A 176 -9.88 -11.71 -0.49
C GLY A 176 -9.07 -12.94 -0.85
N MET A 177 -9.74 -13.95 -1.41
CA MET A 177 -9.09 -15.17 -1.86
C MET A 177 -8.10 -14.91 -2.98
N LEU A 178 -6.93 -15.52 -2.90
CA LEU A 178 -5.94 -15.64 -3.97
C LEU A 178 -6.26 -16.84 -4.87
N GLU A 179 -5.52 -16.98 -5.97
CA GLU A 179 -5.71 -18.08 -6.92
C GLU A 179 -5.50 -19.47 -6.28
N ASP A 180 -4.65 -19.54 -5.25
CA ASP A 180 -4.31 -20.78 -4.52
C ASP A 180 -5.25 -21.09 -3.34
N ASN A 181 -6.44 -20.51 -3.30
CA ASN A 181 -7.41 -20.64 -2.19
C ASN A 181 -6.86 -20.18 -0.82
N ASP A 182 -5.83 -19.36 -0.82
CA ASP A 182 -5.26 -18.71 0.36
C ASP A 182 -5.65 -17.23 0.41
N THR A 183 -5.40 -16.57 1.52
CA THR A 183 -5.61 -15.14 1.66
C THR A 183 -4.31 -14.44 2.09
N PRO A 184 -4.09 -13.17 1.73
CA PRO A 184 -2.98 -12.39 2.29
C PRO A 184 -3.00 -12.35 3.82
N TRP A 185 -4.19 -12.44 4.43
CA TRP A 185 -4.37 -12.48 5.88
C TRP A 185 -3.75 -13.75 6.48
N ILE A 186 -4.11 -14.92 5.98
CA ILE A 186 -3.53 -16.20 6.40
C ILE A 186 -2.02 -16.22 6.17
N GLY A 187 -1.57 -15.76 5.01
CA GLY A 187 -0.14 -15.65 4.71
C GLY A 187 0.64 -14.76 5.70
N ARG A 188 -0.04 -13.78 6.34
CA ARG A 188 0.55 -12.86 7.34
C ARG A 188 0.45 -13.39 8.77
N PHE A 189 -0.68 -13.94 9.19
CA PHE A 189 -0.98 -14.27 10.59
C PHE A 189 -1.00 -15.79 10.86
N GLY A 190 -1.08 -16.62 9.82
CA GLY A 190 -1.39 -18.03 9.92
C GLY A 190 -2.91 -18.28 10.05
N ASP A 191 -3.27 -19.53 10.22
CA ASP A 191 -4.63 -19.98 10.48
C ASP A 191 -5.14 -19.55 11.87
#